data_c7ce669fd4d59c0ccb7f861779483746
#
_entry.id   c7ce669fd4d59c0ccb7f861779483746
#
_cell.length_a   1.000
_cell.length_b   1.000
_cell.length_c   1.000
_cell.angle_alpha   90.00
_cell.angle_beta   90.00
_cell.angle_gamma   90.00
#
_symmetry.space_group_name_H-M   'P 1'
#
loop_
_entity.id
_entity.type
_entity.pdbx_description
1 polymer ?
#
loop_
_entity_poly.entity_id
_entity_poly.type
_entity_poly.pdbx_seq_one_letter_code
_entity_poly.pdbx_strand_id
1 'polypeptide(L)'
;MMKYLEERGIGFDVGVTKVPLVCQADLFDLTVGDPSVRPDKEMGYQACMNSEKGNYRDGNYGAGCGATVGKFAGMDFCMKSGIGSYALQIGELQIGALVAVNALGDIYDWKTGEKIAGLLDEDKKSFRRTEDLMYASTEVVENKFTGNTTIGIILTNGEFSKASLCKIAGMAHDGYARSIRPVHTTADGDSIYAVSLGKIKADQDLVGTLAAEVMSEAIIRAVTSARCAYGFPAVRDLRDIIRRTKIEG
;
A
#
# COMPACT_ATOMS: atom_id res chain seq x y z
N MET A 1 2.81 -1.02 -20.14
CA MET A 1 3.19 0.38 -19.86
C MET A 1 4.24 0.90 -20.83
N MET A 2 5.45 0.33 -20.98
CA MET A 2 6.49 0.86 -21.87
C MET A 2 6.00 1.09 -23.31
N LYS A 3 5.33 0.11 -23.93
CA LYS A 3 4.73 0.27 -25.27
C LYS A 3 3.74 1.43 -25.35
N TYR A 4 2.89 1.61 -24.33
CA TYR A 4 1.94 2.73 -24.26
C TYR A 4 2.64 4.09 -24.23
N LEU A 5 3.74 4.22 -23.48
CA LEU A 5 4.54 5.45 -23.39
C LEU A 5 5.32 5.72 -24.70
N GLU A 6 5.90 4.68 -25.29
CA GLU A 6 6.61 4.76 -26.55
C GLU A 6 5.73 5.25 -27.70
N GLU A 7 4.51 4.70 -27.83
CA GLU A 7 3.50 5.11 -28.82
C GLU A 7 3.10 6.59 -28.68
N ARG A 8 3.29 7.19 -27.50
CA ARG A 8 3.01 8.61 -27.22
C ARG A 8 4.26 9.48 -27.19
N GLY A 9 5.40 8.94 -27.59
CA GLY A 9 6.67 9.66 -27.60
C GLY A 9 7.12 10.12 -26.20
N ILE A 10 6.72 9.39 -25.14
CA ILE A 10 7.10 9.69 -23.75
C ILE A 10 8.29 8.82 -23.35
N GLY A 11 9.39 9.44 -22.96
CA GLY A 11 10.61 8.74 -22.55
C GLY A 11 11.82 9.65 -22.58
N PHE A 12 12.96 9.09 -22.19
CA PHE A 12 14.26 9.76 -22.27
C PHE A 12 14.71 9.82 -23.72
N ASP A 13 15.08 11.00 -24.19
CA ASP A 13 15.53 11.22 -25.56
C ASP A 13 16.98 10.76 -25.72
N VAL A 14 17.19 9.78 -26.58
CA VAL A 14 18.52 9.25 -26.94
C VAL A 14 18.96 9.66 -28.34
N GLY A 15 18.31 10.68 -28.94
CA GLY A 15 18.60 11.25 -30.24
C GLY A 15 17.87 10.54 -31.40
N VAL A 16 17.86 9.23 -31.45
CA VAL A 16 17.21 8.44 -32.52
C VAL A 16 15.79 8.04 -32.15
N THR A 17 15.47 7.98 -30.86
CA THR A 17 14.14 7.64 -30.31
C THR A 17 14.04 8.09 -28.86
N LYS A 18 12.82 7.94 -28.29
CA LYS A 18 12.60 8.09 -26.84
C LYS A 18 12.44 6.73 -26.19
N VAL A 19 13.18 6.52 -25.11
CA VAL A 19 13.14 5.28 -24.32
C VAL A 19 12.33 5.50 -23.05
N PRO A 20 11.17 4.85 -22.88
CA PRO A 20 10.40 4.95 -21.67
C PRO A 20 11.18 4.43 -20.46
N LEU A 21 11.24 5.22 -19.39
CA LEU A 21 11.82 4.83 -18.11
C LEU A 21 10.68 4.50 -17.13
N VAL A 22 10.57 3.24 -16.73
CA VAL A 22 9.51 2.75 -15.86
C VAL A 22 10.14 2.12 -14.62
N CYS A 23 9.87 2.72 -13.45
CA CYS A 23 10.18 2.09 -12.17
C CYS A 23 9.13 1.03 -11.86
N GLN A 24 9.55 -0.10 -11.32
CA GLN A 24 8.69 -1.24 -10.99
C GLN A 24 9.01 -1.75 -9.59
N ALA A 25 7.96 -2.16 -8.89
CA ALA A 25 8.02 -3.03 -7.72
C ALA A 25 6.82 -3.98 -7.77
N ASP A 26 6.99 -5.20 -7.27
CA ASP A 26 5.99 -6.25 -7.38
C ASP A 26 5.51 -6.69 -6.00
N LEU A 27 4.20 -6.98 -5.89
CA LEU A 27 3.61 -7.65 -4.73
C LEU A 27 3.57 -9.15 -4.97
N PHE A 28 3.86 -9.94 -3.94
CA PHE A 28 3.56 -11.36 -3.95
C PHE A 28 2.18 -11.60 -3.35
N ASP A 29 1.23 -12.02 -4.17
CA ASP A 29 -0.15 -12.32 -3.79
C ASP A 29 -0.69 -13.62 -4.43
N LEU A 30 0.20 -14.49 -4.92
CA LEU A 30 -0.15 -15.73 -5.60
C LEU A 30 -0.89 -16.75 -4.71
N THR A 31 -0.92 -16.52 -3.41
CA THR A 31 -1.71 -17.30 -2.43
C THR A 31 -3.16 -16.84 -2.33
N VAL A 32 -3.55 -15.80 -3.09
CA VAL A 32 -4.88 -15.18 -3.05
C VAL A 32 -5.54 -15.29 -4.42
N GLY A 33 -6.65 -15.98 -4.51
CA GLY A 33 -7.35 -16.20 -5.78
C GLY A 33 -6.69 -17.26 -6.65
N ASP A 34 -6.56 -17.00 -7.94
CA ASP A 34 -5.98 -17.92 -8.93
C ASP A 34 -4.52 -17.57 -9.23
N PRO A 35 -3.54 -18.42 -8.85
CA PRO A 35 -2.11 -18.15 -9.06
C PRO A 35 -1.70 -18.16 -10.54
N SER A 36 -2.54 -18.62 -11.44
CA SER A 36 -2.28 -18.56 -12.88
C SER A 36 -2.54 -17.17 -13.47
N VAL A 37 -3.35 -16.35 -12.80
CA VAL A 37 -3.68 -14.98 -13.22
C VAL A 37 -2.62 -14.00 -12.69
N ARG A 38 -1.85 -13.41 -13.59
CA ARG A 38 -0.76 -12.47 -13.27
C ARG A 38 -0.82 -11.26 -14.18
N PRO A 39 -0.26 -10.11 -13.73
CA PRO A 39 -0.12 -8.96 -14.60
C PRO A 39 0.67 -9.29 -15.86
N ASP A 40 0.08 -9.02 -17.01
CA ASP A 40 0.69 -9.22 -18.31
C ASP A 40 0.80 -7.90 -19.09
N LYS A 41 1.28 -8.00 -20.32
CA LYS A 41 1.46 -6.87 -21.22
C LYS A 41 0.15 -6.14 -21.51
N GLU A 42 -0.93 -6.88 -21.72
CA GLU A 42 -2.25 -6.31 -22.05
C GLU A 42 -2.84 -5.61 -20.82
N MET A 43 -2.83 -6.24 -19.65
CA MET A 43 -3.28 -5.62 -18.40
C MET A 43 -2.53 -4.33 -18.11
N GLY A 44 -1.20 -4.31 -18.30
CA GLY A 44 -0.39 -3.11 -18.12
C GLY A 44 -0.70 -2.01 -19.12
N TYR A 45 -1.05 -2.34 -20.37
CA TYR A 45 -1.46 -1.37 -21.38
C TYR A 45 -2.85 -0.78 -21.04
N GLN A 46 -3.81 -1.64 -20.69
CA GLN A 46 -5.17 -1.22 -20.30
C GLN A 46 -5.17 -0.37 -19.02
N ALA A 47 -4.28 -0.65 -18.06
CA ALA A 47 -4.13 0.19 -16.87
C ALA A 47 -3.73 1.63 -17.25
N CYS A 48 -2.82 1.80 -18.21
CA CYS A 48 -2.45 3.12 -18.73
C CYS A 48 -3.61 3.81 -19.45
N MET A 49 -4.35 3.08 -20.30
CA MET A 49 -5.54 3.63 -20.98
C MET A 49 -6.63 4.07 -19.99
N ASN A 50 -6.82 3.31 -18.92
CA ASN A 50 -7.80 3.64 -17.90
C ASN A 50 -7.40 4.86 -17.07
N SER A 51 -6.10 5.08 -16.87
CA SER A 51 -5.60 6.24 -16.12
C SER A 51 -5.93 7.57 -16.81
N GLU A 52 -5.99 7.63 -18.13
CA GLU A 52 -6.40 8.81 -18.91
C GLU A 52 -7.83 9.26 -18.60
N LYS A 53 -8.68 8.34 -18.15
CA LYS A 53 -10.10 8.60 -17.86
C LYS A 53 -10.33 9.01 -16.39
N GLY A 54 -9.28 9.17 -15.59
CA GLY A 54 -9.41 9.43 -14.16
C GLY A 54 -10.14 8.31 -13.39
N ASN A 55 -10.10 7.08 -13.91
CA ASN A 55 -10.84 5.94 -13.38
C ASN A 55 -10.04 5.25 -12.26
N TYR A 56 -9.79 5.99 -11.18
CA TYR A 56 -9.09 5.50 -10.00
C TYR A 56 -10.09 5.11 -8.88
N ARG A 57 -9.78 4.04 -8.14
CA ARG A 57 -10.59 3.55 -7.01
C ARG A 57 -9.74 2.93 -5.92
N ASP A 58 -10.09 3.19 -4.65
CA ASP A 58 -9.52 2.50 -3.49
C ASP A 58 -10.14 1.11 -3.29
N GLY A 59 -9.42 0.22 -2.59
CA GLY A 59 -9.86 -1.13 -2.24
C GLY A 59 -9.30 -2.22 -3.14
N ASN A 60 -10.13 -3.19 -3.55
CA ASN A 60 -9.72 -4.39 -4.30
C ASN A 60 -9.49 -4.11 -5.78
N TYR A 61 -8.66 -3.13 -6.12
CA TYR A 61 -8.35 -2.76 -7.50
C TYR A 61 -6.85 -2.81 -7.75
N GLY A 62 -6.44 -3.11 -9.00
CA GLY A 62 -5.05 -3.16 -9.41
C GLY A 62 -4.21 -4.02 -8.47
N ALA A 63 -3.09 -3.48 -7.96
CA ALA A 63 -2.24 -4.16 -6.98
C ALA A 63 -2.93 -4.47 -5.64
N GLY A 64 -4.10 -3.90 -5.38
CA GLY A 64 -4.91 -4.21 -4.19
C GLY A 64 -5.77 -5.47 -4.33
N CYS A 65 -5.88 -6.09 -5.53
CA CYS A 65 -6.75 -7.25 -5.75
C CYS A 65 -6.40 -8.43 -4.85
N GLY A 66 -5.13 -8.80 -4.77
CA GLY A 66 -4.64 -9.91 -3.95
C GLY A 66 -4.06 -9.50 -2.59
N ALA A 67 -4.01 -8.20 -2.28
CA ALA A 67 -3.36 -7.70 -1.06
C ALA A 67 -4.07 -8.15 0.23
N THR A 68 -3.28 -8.56 1.24
CA THR A 68 -3.73 -9.01 2.57
C THR A 68 -2.83 -8.48 3.68
N VAL A 69 -3.31 -8.46 4.93
CA VAL A 69 -2.57 -7.97 6.11
C VAL A 69 -2.74 -8.90 7.31
N GLY A 70 -1.78 -8.88 8.25
CA GLY A 70 -1.82 -9.71 9.45
C GLY A 70 -1.48 -11.17 9.19
N LYS A 71 -0.43 -11.44 8.40
CA LYS A 71 -0.11 -12.79 7.87
C LYS A 71 0.84 -13.61 8.75
N PHE A 72 1.26 -13.10 9.89
CA PHE A 72 2.29 -13.73 10.74
C PHE A 72 1.94 -15.17 11.18
N ALA A 73 0.67 -15.44 11.48
CA ALA A 73 0.19 -16.78 11.85
C ALA A 73 -0.31 -17.61 10.65
N GLY A 74 -0.03 -17.18 9.43
CA GLY A 74 -0.47 -17.85 8.20
C GLY A 74 -1.68 -17.19 7.55
N MET A 75 -1.99 -17.65 6.33
CA MET A 75 -3.04 -17.05 5.49
C MET A 75 -4.45 -17.23 6.05
N ASP A 76 -4.69 -18.26 6.85
CA ASP A 76 -6.02 -18.55 7.40
C ASP A 76 -6.53 -17.46 8.36
N PHE A 77 -5.63 -16.71 8.97
CA PHE A 77 -5.93 -15.69 9.98
C PHE A 77 -5.77 -14.26 9.48
N CYS A 78 -5.43 -14.06 8.23
CA CYS A 78 -5.22 -12.72 7.68
C CYS A 78 -6.52 -12.08 7.17
N MET A 79 -6.46 -10.78 6.93
CA MET A 79 -7.57 -9.99 6.39
C MET A 79 -7.28 -9.51 4.99
N LYS A 80 -8.35 -9.34 4.20
CA LYS A 80 -8.30 -8.67 2.90
C LYS A 80 -7.92 -7.21 3.09
N SER A 81 -6.97 -6.78 2.31
CA SER A 81 -6.50 -5.41 2.17
C SER A 81 -6.74 -4.89 0.76
N GLY A 82 -6.10 -3.81 0.38
CA GLY A 82 -6.32 -3.18 -0.91
C GLY A 82 -5.28 -2.14 -1.29
N ILE A 83 -5.67 -1.30 -2.23
CA ILE A 83 -4.99 -0.06 -2.55
C ILE A 83 -5.73 1.11 -1.89
N GLY A 84 -5.01 2.12 -1.43
CA GLY A 84 -5.60 3.32 -0.84
C GLY A 84 -4.88 4.57 -1.28
N SER A 85 -5.59 5.69 -1.25
CA SER A 85 -5.06 6.99 -1.60
C SER A 85 -5.52 8.07 -0.63
N TYR A 86 -4.68 9.08 -0.47
CA TYR A 86 -5.02 10.28 0.25
C TYR A 86 -4.22 11.45 -0.31
N ALA A 87 -4.84 12.63 -0.34
CA ALA A 87 -4.17 13.85 -0.78
C ALA A 87 -4.62 15.03 0.07
N LEU A 88 -3.76 16.03 0.19
CA LEU A 88 -4.04 17.30 0.82
C LEU A 88 -3.40 18.45 0.04
N GLN A 89 -3.87 19.65 0.34
CA GLN A 89 -3.35 20.88 -0.24
C GLN A 89 -3.15 21.93 0.87
N ILE A 90 -2.01 22.61 0.84
CA ILE A 90 -1.68 23.76 1.71
C ILE A 90 -1.25 24.92 0.81
N GLY A 91 -2.09 25.95 0.74
CA GLY A 91 -1.91 27.01 -0.25
C GLY A 91 -1.91 26.42 -1.67
N GLU A 92 -0.84 26.64 -2.42
CA GLU A 92 -0.67 26.09 -3.77
C GLU A 92 0.03 24.71 -3.76
N LEU A 93 0.66 24.33 -2.65
CA LEU A 93 1.34 23.04 -2.52
C LEU A 93 0.33 21.91 -2.41
N GLN A 94 0.47 20.92 -3.27
CA GLN A 94 -0.32 19.70 -3.26
C GLN A 94 0.60 18.49 -3.02
N ILE A 95 0.12 17.56 -2.20
CA ILE A 95 0.81 16.29 -1.95
C ILE A 95 -0.22 15.18 -1.80
N GLY A 96 0.10 14.01 -2.32
CA GLY A 96 -0.73 12.83 -2.20
C GLY A 96 0.09 11.55 -2.11
N ALA A 97 -0.53 10.53 -1.56
CA ALA A 97 -0.01 9.18 -1.50
C ALA A 97 -0.98 8.20 -2.16
N LEU A 98 -0.41 7.19 -2.79
CA LEU A 98 -1.08 5.99 -3.26
C LEU A 98 -0.30 4.80 -2.73
N VAL A 99 -0.97 3.81 -2.12
CA VAL A 99 -0.30 2.67 -1.51
C VAL A 99 -1.08 1.37 -1.69
N ALA A 100 -0.39 0.31 -2.09
CA ALA A 100 -0.90 -1.05 -2.05
C ALA A 100 -0.35 -1.74 -0.80
N VAL A 101 -1.24 -2.17 0.10
CA VAL A 101 -0.88 -2.65 1.44
C VAL A 101 -1.00 -4.16 1.52
N ASN A 102 0.13 -4.86 1.41
CA ASN A 102 0.22 -6.32 1.50
C ASN A 102 1.19 -6.73 2.63
N ALA A 103 1.00 -6.16 3.82
CA ALA A 103 1.92 -6.22 4.94
C ALA A 103 1.87 -7.54 5.74
N LEU A 104 2.99 -7.91 6.36
CA LEU A 104 3.02 -8.94 7.40
C LEU A 104 2.22 -8.51 8.63
N GLY A 105 2.42 -7.27 9.04
CA GLY A 105 1.88 -6.68 10.25
C GLY A 105 0.40 -6.31 10.20
N ASP A 106 -0.03 -5.81 11.34
CA ASP A 106 -1.37 -5.29 11.60
C ASP A 106 -1.46 -3.81 11.25
N ILE A 107 -2.66 -3.34 10.91
CA ILE A 107 -2.92 -1.95 10.57
C ILE A 107 -3.58 -1.22 11.73
N TYR A 108 -3.02 -0.06 12.07
CA TYR A 108 -3.48 0.80 13.17
C TYR A 108 -3.86 2.18 12.66
N ASP A 109 -4.87 2.77 13.25
CA ASP A 109 -5.13 4.20 13.12
C ASP A 109 -4.00 4.96 13.83
N TRP A 110 -3.24 5.72 13.06
CA TRP A 110 -2.07 6.44 13.58
C TRP A 110 -2.43 7.60 14.53
N LYS A 111 -3.69 8.08 14.52
CA LYS A 111 -4.19 9.14 15.39
C LYS A 111 -4.68 8.59 16.73
N THR A 112 -5.39 7.47 16.70
CA THR A 112 -6.01 6.89 17.90
C THR A 112 -5.23 5.74 18.51
N GLY A 113 -4.35 5.10 17.70
CA GLY A 113 -3.64 3.88 18.08
C GLY A 113 -4.52 2.63 18.06
N GLU A 114 -5.78 2.71 17.62
CA GLU A 114 -6.67 1.56 17.53
C GLU A 114 -6.29 0.65 16.34
N LYS A 115 -6.35 -0.65 16.57
CA LYS A 115 -6.17 -1.64 15.50
C LYS A 115 -7.41 -1.66 14.59
N ILE A 116 -7.17 -1.49 13.27
CA ILE A 116 -8.22 -1.44 12.24
C ILE A 116 -8.35 -2.77 11.51
N ALA A 117 -7.23 -3.40 11.18
CA ALA A 117 -7.17 -4.64 10.42
C ALA A 117 -5.91 -5.44 10.78
N GLY A 118 -5.86 -6.69 10.37
CA GLY A 118 -4.67 -7.54 10.54
C GLY A 118 -5.02 -8.92 11.05
N LEU A 119 -4.15 -9.47 11.89
CA LEU A 119 -4.27 -10.83 12.40
C LEU A 119 -5.56 -11.04 13.19
N LEU A 120 -6.32 -12.04 12.79
CA LEU A 120 -7.56 -12.48 13.43
C LEU A 120 -7.31 -13.60 14.45
N ASP A 121 -8.27 -13.76 15.36
CA ASP A 121 -8.38 -14.94 16.22
C ASP A 121 -8.86 -16.18 15.44
N GLU A 122 -8.97 -17.31 16.15
CA GLU A 122 -9.40 -18.59 15.59
C GLU A 122 -10.85 -18.55 15.08
N ASP A 123 -11.70 -17.79 15.75
CA ASP A 123 -13.11 -17.61 15.39
C ASP A 123 -13.31 -16.57 14.28
N LYS A 124 -12.27 -15.85 13.90
CA LYS A 124 -12.30 -14.72 12.94
C LYS A 124 -13.28 -13.60 13.34
N LYS A 125 -13.51 -13.43 14.63
CA LYS A 125 -14.43 -12.43 15.18
C LYS A 125 -13.74 -11.30 15.92
N SER A 126 -12.51 -11.51 16.36
CA SER A 126 -11.72 -10.50 17.05
C SER A 126 -10.27 -10.45 16.55
N PHE A 127 -9.53 -9.45 17.01
CA PHE A 127 -8.13 -9.27 16.64
C PHE A 127 -7.20 -9.91 17.67
N ARG A 128 -6.17 -10.60 17.17
CA ARG A 128 -4.92 -10.87 17.90
C ARG A 128 -3.89 -9.82 17.49
N ARG A 129 -2.87 -9.60 18.30
CA ARG A 129 -1.77 -8.73 17.92
C ARG A 129 -0.61 -9.56 17.38
N THR A 130 -0.13 -9.19 16.20
CA THR A 130 1.03 -9.86 15.58
C THR A 130 2.27 -9.78 16.48
N GLU A 131 2.51 -8.63 17.11
CA GLU A 131 3.66 -8.43 18.01
C GLU A 131 3.61 -9.36 19.23
N ASP A 132 2.43 -9.61 19.82
CA ASP A 132 2.28 -10.52 20.97
C ASP A 132 2.69 -11.95 20.60
N LEU A 133 2.35 -12.41 19.39
CA LEU A 133 2.80 -13.72 18.91
C LEU A 133 4.31 -13.76 18.65
N MET A 134 4.88 -12.68 18.14
CA MET A 134 6.33 -12.59 17.96
C MET A 134 7.06 -12.63 19.30
N TYR A 135 6.52 -11.98 20.34
CA TYR A 135 7.13 -11.98 21.68
C TYR A 135 6.97 -13.30 22.43
N ALA A 136 6.00 -14.13 22.02
CA ALA A 136 5.77 -15.44 22.65
C ALA A 136 6.82 -16.51 22.27
N SER A 137 7.63 -16.28 21.24
CA SER A 137 8.65 -17.22 20.79
C SER A 137 9.96 -16.52 20.42
N THR A 138 11.07 -17.10 20.89
CA THR A 138 12.43 -16.70 20.49
C THR A 138 13.00 -17.63 19.44
N GLU A 139 12.23 -18.60 18.95
CA GLU A 139 12.69 -19.56 17.95
C GLU A 139 13.01 -18.89 16.61
N VAL A 140 14.13 -19.30 16.02
CA VAL A 140 14.54 -18.84 14.70
C VAL A 140 13.74 -19.59 13.64
N VAL A 141 12.91 -18.88 12.89
CA VAL A 141 12.23 -19.43 11.72
C VAL A 141 13.20 -19.38 10.54
N GLU A 142 13.79 -20.53 10.17
CA GLU A 142 14.84 -20.63 9.14
C GLU A 142 14.34 -20.28 7.72
N ASN A 143 13.06 -20.54 7.41
CA ASN A 143 12.45 -20.24 6.11
C ASN A 143 11.27 -19.29 6.27
N LYS A 144 11.54 -18.01 6.46
CA LYS A 144 10.52 -16.98 6.31
C LYS A 144 10.25 -16.77 4.82
N PHE A 145 9.20 -17.40 4.30
CA PHE A 145 8.75 -17.05 2.96
C PHE A 145 8.26 -15.59 2.97
N THR A 146 8.94 -14.75 2.19
CA THR A 146 8.78 -13.31 2.18
C THR A 146 7.75 -12.90 1.14
N GLY A 147 6.48 -13.18 1.41
CA GLY A 147 5.36 -12.77 0.54
C GLY A 147 4.70 -11.47 0.98
N ASN A 148 5.42 -10.61 1.70
CA ASN A 148 4.87 -9.38 2.25
C ASN A 148 5.54 -8.17 1.62
N THR A 149 4.77 -7.14 1.30
CA THR A 149 5.30 -5.93 0.66
C THR A 149 4.26 -4.83 0.70
N THR A 150 4.64 -3.65 1.15
CA THR A 150 3.83 -2.44 0.98
C THR A 150 4.52 -1.54 -0.03
N ILE A 151 3.83 -1.23 -1.13
CA ILE A 151 4.38 -0.38 -2.20
C ILE A 151 3.61 0.92 -2.22
N GLY A 152 4.33 2.03 -1.98
CA GLY A 152 3.79 3.38 -1.96
C GLY A 152 4.40 4.31 -3.00
N ILE A 153 3.64 5.32 -3.36
CA ILE A 153 4.12 6.45 -4.14
C ILE A 153 3.67 7.76 -3.49
N ILE A 154 4.58 8.70 -3.39
CA ILE A 154 4.31 10.09 -3.02
C ILE A 154 4.35 10.94 -4.28
N LEU A 155 3.31 11.73 -4.48
CA LEU A 155 3.16 12.66 -5.61
C LEU A 155 3.07 14.08 -5.06
N THR A 156 3.86 15.01 -5.61
CA THR A 156 3.76 16.42 -5.23
C THR A 156 3.92 17.34 -6.44
N ASN A 157 3.31 18.51 -6.41
CA ASN A 157 3.57 19.59 -7.36
C ASN A 157 4.73 20.50 -6.92
N GLY A 158 5.38 20.18 -5.78
CA GLY A 158 6.62 20.85 -5.36
C GLY A 158 7.77 20.52 -6.31
N GLU A 159 8.70 21.46 -6.51
CA GLU A 159 9.90 21.27 -7.33
C GLU A 159 11.06 20.76 -6.48
N PHE A 160 11.51 19.54 -6.73
CA PHE A 160 12.57 18.91 -5.96
C PHE A 160 13.59 18.20 -6.84
N SER A 161 14.85 18.20 -6.40
CA SER A 161 15.90 17.38 -6.98
C SER A 161 15.67 15.89 -6.69
N LYS A 162 16.35 15.01 -7.44
CA LYS A 162 16.35 13.56 -7.18
C LYS A 162 16.80 13.23 -5.73
N ALA A 163 17.82 13.93 -5.22
CA ALA A 163 18.30 13.74 -3.86
C ALA A 163 17.24 14.13 -2.81
N SER A 164 16.57 15.27 -3.02
CA SER A 164 15.47 15.72 -2.15
C SER A 164 14.29 14.74 -2.19
N LEU A 165 13.91 14.23 -3.35
CA LEU A 165 12.85 13.23 -3.48
C LEU A 165 13.21 11.92 -2.79
N CYS A 166 14.48 11.49 -2.85
CA CYS A 166 14.95 10.33 -2.09
C CYS A 166 14.79 10.53 -0.57
N LYS A 167 15.11 11.72 -0.06
CA LYS A 167 14.91 12.06 1.35
C LYS A 167 13.41 12.09 1.71
N ILE A 168 12.55 12.69 0.87
CA ILE A 168 11.09 12.72 1.07
C ILE A 168 10.52 11.30 1.08
N ALA A 169 10.96 10.43 0.18
CA ALA A 169 10.56 9.01 0.17
C ALA A 169 10.98 8.31 1.47
N GLY A 170 12.20 8.57 1.96
CA GLY A 170 12.67 8.07 3.26
C GLY A 170 11.81 8.53 4.44
N MET A 171 11.42 9.81 4.47
CA MET A 171 10.51 10.35 5.50
C MET A 171 9.09 9.77 5.40
N ALA A 172 8.62 9.44 4.20
CA ALA A 172 7.30 8.82 4.01
C ALA A 172 7.21 7.41 4.63
N HIS A 173 8.33 6.69 4.84
CA HIS A 173 8.38 5.42 5.58
C HIS A 173 7.96 5.57 7.04
N ASP A 174 8.06 6.77 7.63
CA ASP A 174 7.49 7.03 8.95
C ASP A 174 5.95 6.85 8.94
N GLY A 175 5.29 7.06 7.80
CA GLY A 175 3.87 6.76 7.61
C GLY A 175 3.57 5.26 7.72
N TYR A 176 4.46 4.41 7.18
CA TYR A 176 4.37 2.96 7.37
C TYR A 176 4.52 2.61 8.85
N ALA A 177 5.57 3.12 9.51
CA ALA A 177 5.85 2.83 10.91
C ALA A 177 4.76 3.32 11.88
N ARG A 178 4.03 4.38 11.53
CA ARG A 178 2.88 4.87 12.31
C ARG A 178 1.65 3.97 12.20
N SER A 179 1.47 3.32 11.03
CA SER A 179 0.21 2.64 10.69
C SER A 179 0.32 1.13 10.54
N ILE A 180 1.52 0.55 10.46
CA ILE A 180 1.76 -0.89 10.28
C ILE A 180 2.66 -1.40 11.41
N ARG A 181 2.27 -2.50 12.09
CA ARG A 181 3.05 -3.09 13.21
C ARG A 181 2.97 -4.61 13.20
N PRO A 182 4.13 -5.32 13.13
CA PRO A 182 5.45 -4.81 12.77
C PRO A 182 5.53 -4.37 11.31
N VAL A 183 6.57 -3.60 10.98
CA VAL A 183 6.84 -3.13 9.62
C VAL A 183 8.35 -3.22 9.34
N HIS A 184 8.72 -3.24 8.07
CA HIS A 184 10.12 -3.32 7.62
C HIS A 184 10.88 -4.52 8.19
N THR A 185 10.17 -5.64 8.38
CA THR A 185 10.81 -6.89 8.79
C THR A 185 11.59 -7.48 7.62
N THR A 186 12.44 -8.48 7.89
CA THR A 186 13.15 -9.20 6.83
C THR A 186 12.22 -9.97 5.89
N ALA A 187 10.93 -10.07 6.22
CA ALA A 187 9.90 -10.69 5.42
C ALA A 187 9.13 -9.69 4.53
N ASP A 188 9.41 -8.39 4.65
CA ASP A 188 8.74 -7.33 3.90
C ASP A 188 9.65 -6.74 2.81
N GLY A 189 9.10 -6.50 1.61
CA GLY A 189 9.75 -5.83 0.49
C GLY A 189 9.30 -4.37 0.34
N ASP A 190 9.09 -3.67 1.46
CA ASP A 190 8.51 -2.33 1.52
C ASP A 190 9.28 -1.30 0.71
N SER A 191 8.57 -0.57 -0.14
CA SER A 191 9.16 0.41 -1.04
C SER A 191 8.30 1.65 -1.19
N ILE A 192 8.93 2.83 -1.27
CA ILE A 192 8.26 4.10 -1.57
C ILE A 192 9.01 4.82 -2.68
N TYR A 193 8.25 5.27 -3.67
CA TYR A 193 8.71 6.17 -4.72
C TYR A 193 8.19 7.58 -4.44
N ALA A 194 9.01 8.61 -4.68
CA ALA A 194 8.58 10.01 -4.62
C ALA A 194 8.73 10.67 -5.99
N VAL A 195 7.70 11.37 -6.44
CA VAL A 195 7.61 12.00 -7.75
C VAL A 195 7.22 13.47 -7.61
N SER A 196 8.01 14.34 -8.23
CA SER A 196 7.73 15.76 -8.38
C SER A 196 7.15 16.03 -9.75
N LEU A 197 5.95 16.62 -9.80
CA LEU A 197 5.20 16.90 -11.04
C LEU A 197 5.05 18.39 -11.34
N GLY A 198 5.52 19.24 -10.44
CA GLY A 198 5.25 20.68 -10.50
C GLY A 198 6.48 21.56 -10.36
N LYS A 199 6.20 22.83 -10.11
CA LYS A 199 7.20 23.91 -10.03
C LYS A 199 7.04 24.75 -8.78
N ILE A 200 6.23 24.32 -7.81
CA ILE A 200 6.00 25.07 -6.58
C ILE A 200 7.25 24.95 -5.71
N LYS A 201 7.78 26.09 -5.30
CA LYS A 201 8.89 26.13 -4.33
C LYS A 201 8.35 25.80 -2.95
N ALA A 202 8.84 24.77 -2.34
CA ALA A 202 8.41 24.31 -1.03
C ALA A 202 9.61 23.77 -0.23
N ASP A 203 9.48 23.86 1.09
CA ASP A 203 10.48 23.29 2.01
C ASP A 203 10.43 21.77 1.98
N GLN A 204 11.60 21.14 1.89
CA GLN A 204 11.74 19.68 1.80
C GLN A 204 11.23 18.96 3.06
N ASP A 205 11.50 19.53 4.24
CA ASP A 205 11.14 18.89 5.51
C ASP A 205 9.63 19.01 5.76
N LEU A 206 9.00 20.13 5.33
CA LEU A 206 7.55 20.26 5.29
C LEU A 206 6.93 19.16 4.41
N VAL A 207 7.40 19.01 3.17
CA VAL A 207 6.86 18.01 2.23
C VAL A 207 7.11 16.59 2.73
N GLY A 208 8.27 16.31 3.30
CA GLY A 208 8.57 15.01 3.91
C GLY A 208 7.68 14.68 5.12
N THR A 209 7.38 15.66 5.95
CA THR A 209 6.44 15.52 7.09
C THR A 209 5.03 15.22 6.61
N LEU A 210 4.55 15.97 5.63
CA LEU A 210 3.25 15.74 5.00
C LEU A 210 3.19 14.40 4.26
N ALA A 211 4.31 13.95 3.67
CA ALA A 211 4.40 12.66 2.99
C ALA A 211 4.13 11.49 3.97
N ALA A 212 4.66 11.55 5.19
CA ALA A 212 4.36 10.57 6.24
C ALA A 212 2.89 10.58 6.64
N GLU A 213 2.28 11.77 6.74
CA GLU A 213 0.85 11.91 7.08
C GLU A 213 -0.06 11.36 5.98
N VAL A 214 0.10 11.80 4.73
CA VAL A 214 -0.74 11.32 3.62
C VAL A 214 -0.56 9.82 3.38
N MET A 215 0.63 9.28 3.66
CA MET A 215 0.89 7.85 3.57
C MET A 215 0.13 7.08 4.65
N SER A 216 0.12 7.55 5.90
CA SER A 216 -0.65 6.94 6.99
C SER A 216 -2.15 6.91 6.68
N GLU A 217 -2.71 8.00 6.17
CA GLU A 217 -4.12 8.08 5.77
C GLU A 217 -4.44 7.15 4.59
N ALA A 218 -3.55 7.07 3.61
CA ALA A 218 -3.71 6.17 2.46
C ALA A 218 -3.72 4.69 2.89
N ILE A 219 -2.86 4.29 3.85
CA ILE A 219 -2.84 2.93 4.42
C ILE A 219 -4.18 2.60 5.09
N ILE A 220 -4.73 3.51 5.89
CA ILE A 220 -6.05 3.32 6.52
C ILE A 220 -7.13 3.14 5.45
N ARG A 221 -7.10 3.96 4.40
CA ARG A 221 -8.06 3.84 3.29
C ARG A 221 -7.92 2.52 2.52
N ALA A 222 -6.71 2.00 2.35
CA ALA A 222 -6.50 0.72 1.68
C ALA A 222 -7.30 -0.41 2.35
N VAL A 223 -7.25 -0.51 3.68
CA VAL A 223 -7.96 -1.57 4.42
C VAL A 223 -9.44 -1.26 4.62
N THR A 224 -9.81 0.00 4.84
CA THR A 224 -11.23 0.37 5.08
C THR A 224 -12.07 0.41 3.79
N SER A 225 -11.45 0.57 2.63
CA SER A 225 -12.11 0.50 1.31
C SER A 225 -12.16 -0.91 0.75
N ALA A 226 -11.37 -1.84 1.28
CA ALA A 226 -11.38 -3.23 0.87
C ALA A 226 -12.73 -3.91 1.16
N ARG A 227 -13.04 -4.92 0.35
CA ARG A 227 -14.21 -5.81 0.50
C ARG A 227 -13.73 -7.24 0.63
N CYS A 228 -14.50 -8.10 1.29
CA CYS A 228 -14.19 -9.52 1.35
C CYS A 228 -14.02 -10.09 -0.05
N ALA A 229 -13.02 -10.91 -0.22
CA ALA A 229 -12.73 -11.60 -1.48
C ALA A 229 -11.87 -12.83 -1.22
N TYR A 230 -12.04 -13.85 -2.04
CA TYR A 230 -11.23 -15.08 -1.99
C TYR A 230 -11.21 -15.77 -0.62
N GLY A 231 -12.30 -15.65 0.17
CA GLY A 231 -12.39 -16.20 1.53
C GLY A 231 -11.75 -15.35 2.64
N PHE A 232 -11.14 -14.21 2.32
CA PHE A 232 -10.55 -13.29 3.28
C PHE A 232 -11.55 -12.21 3.69
N PRO A 233 -11.87 -12.06 5.00
CA PRO A 233 -12.75 -11.01 5.49
C PRO A 233 -12.07 -9.64 5.39
N ALA A 234 -12.85 -8.58 5.18
CA ALA A 234 -12.40 -7.20 5.22
C ALA A 234 -12.91 -6.47 6.45
N VAL A 235 -12.41 -5.26 6.70
CA VAL A 235 -12.78 -4.43 7.86
C VAL A 235 -14.30 -4.23 7.99
N ARG A 236 -14.98 -4.05 6.85
CA ARG A 236 -16.44 -3.83 6.82
C ARG A 236 -17.21 -5.03 7.34
N ASP A 237 -16.77 -6.24 6.98
CA ASP A 237 -17.44 -7.49 7.38
C ASP A 237 -17.34 -7.72 8.89
N LEU A 238 -16.17 -7.45 9.49
CA LEU A 238 -15.97 -7.56 10.92
C LEU A 238 -16.82 -6.56 11.73
N ARG A 239 -16.94 -5.33 11.26
CA ARG A 239 -17.78 -4.31 11.89
C ARG A 239 -19.25 -4.73 11.93
N ASP A 240 -19.72 -5.38 10.90
CA ASP A 240 -21.10 -5.89 10.84
C ASP A 240 -21.31 -7.09 11.78
N ILE A 241 -20.34 -7.99 11.88
CA ILE A 241 -20.35 -9.10 12.83
C ILE A 241 -20.37 -8.58 14.27
N ILE A 242 -19.47 -7.67 14.64
CA ILE A 242 -19.36 -7.09 15.98
C ILE A 242 -20.65 -6.33 16.35
N ARG A 243 -21.28 -5.63 15.41
CA ARG A 243 -22.56 -4.94 15.65
C ARG A 243 -23.70 -5.91 15.91
N ARG A 244 -23.80 -7.01 15.15
CA ARG A 244 -24.84 -8.04 15.35
C ARG A 244 -24.69 -8.72 16.71
N THR A 245 -23.48 -9.09 17.11
CA THR A 245 -23.22 -9.73 18.41
C THR A 245 -23.57 -8.82 19.61
N LYS A 246 -23.45 -7.47 19.45
CA LYS A 246 -23.84 -6.51 20.48
C LYS A 246 -25.36 -6.24 20.59
N ILE A 247 -26.14 -6.64 19.58
CA ILE A 247 -27.61 -6.47 19.55
C ILE A 247 -28.30 -7.73 20.07
N GLU A 248 -27.64 -8.88 19.99
CA GLU A 248 -28.18 -10.19 20.40
C GLU A 248 -27.74 -10.60 21.82
N GLY A 249 -26.93 -9.83 22.53
CA GLY A 249 -26.51 -10.00 23.92
C GLY A 249 -26.96 -8.83 24.80
#